data_ec8960713760def174e7d18b90f67527
#
_entry.id   ec8960713760def174e7d18b90f67527
#
_cell.length_a   1.000
_cell.length_b   1.000
_cell.length_c   1.000
_cell.angle_alpha   90.00
_cell.angle_beta   90.00
_cell.angle_gamma   90.00
#
_symmetry.space_group_name_H-M   'P 1'
#
loop_
_entity.id
_entity.type
_entity.pdbx_description
1 polymer ?
#
loop_
_entity_poly.entity_id
_entity_poly.type
_entity_poly.pdbx_seq_one_letter_code
_entity_poly.pdbx_strand_id
1 'polypeptide(L)'
;MKNLIILAHPDIENSLINKRFLKEAAAQNFAVRDLAREYPSGEIDGERERGIIKAHDALVLQFPLHNFSSPAILKSWIDTTMTYGFAYGRASEGMPGRAVALAVSAGIKRADYAPSGRYHFTMEQILAPFELAFRYYFHAHWRGFFAFYGAEETPGVDYQSSTEQIEKGAAEYAEFLRNLGAKSGAGKKF
;
A
#
# COMPACT_ATOMS: atom_id res chain seq x y z
N MET A 1 -2.89 -18.90 -0.23
CA MET A 1 -2.38 -17.70 -0.90
C MET A 1 -1.06 -17.30 -0.28
N LYS A 2 -0.06 -17.06 -1.11
CA LYS A 2 1.20 -16.44 -0.68
C LYS A 2 1.06 -14.93 -0.83
N ASN A 3 1.11 -14.21 0.27
CA ASN A 3 0.85 -12.78 0.30
C ASN A 3 2.15 -12.01 0.60
N LEU A 4 2.31 -10.86 -0.03
CA LEU A 4 3.51 -10.03 0.08
C LEU A 4 3.14 -8.58 0.41
N ILE A 5 3.78 -8.03 1.42
CA ILE A 5 3.82 -6.59 1.68
C ILE A 5 5.05 -6.01 0.95
N ILE A 6 4.83 -5.07 0.06
CA ILE A 6 5.87 -4.18 -0.47
C ILE A 6 5.87 -2.95 0.43
N LEU A 7 6.83 -2.89 1.33
CA LEU A 7 6.97 -1.79 2.27
C LEU A 7 7.86 -0.70 1.67
N ALA A 8 7.33 0.50 1.59
CA ALA A 8 8.09 1.69 1.22
C ALA A 8 8.01 2.73 2.35
N HIS A 9 8.86 2.59 3.33
CA HIS A 9 8.94 3.50 4.47
C HIS A 9 10.35 4.07 4.59
N PRO A 10 10.53 5.39 4.75
CA PRO A 10 11.87 5.99 4.82
C PRO A 10 12.65 5.56 6.07
N ASP A 11 11.97 5.34 7.18
CA ASP A 11 12.54 4.91 8.46
C ASP A 11 11.54 4.06 9.24
N ILE A 12 11.45 2.79 8.88
CA ILE A 12 10.49 1.86 9.53
C ILE A 12 10.83 1.60 11.00
N GLU A 13 12.11 1.67 11.37
CA GLU A 13 12.52 1.37 12.73
C GLU A 13 11.99 2.38 13.75
N ASN A 14 11.80 3.61 13.34
CA ASN A 14 11.24 4.68 14.16
C ASN A 14 9.72 4.89 13.97
N SER A 15 9.08 4.18 13.04
CA SER A 15 7.64 4.28 12.83
C SER A 15 6.84 3.48 13.86
N LEU A 16 6.05 4.16 14.67
CA LEU A 16 5.15 3.50 15.62
C LEU A 16 4.02 2.75 14.89
N ILE A 17 3.42 3.37 13.92
CA ILE A 17 2.19 2.91 13.25
C ILE A 17 2.50 1.82 12.21
N ASN A 18 3.35 2.11 11.24
CA ASN A 18 3.65 1.13 10.19
C ASN A 18 4.34 -0.11 10.76
N LYS A 19 5.23 0.05 11.75
CA LYS A 19 5.86 -1.07 12.45
C LYS A 19 4.85 -1.92 13.21
N ARG A 20 3.84 -1.28 13.86
CA ARG A 20 2.74 -1.99 14.52
C ARG A 20 1.90 -2.80 13.52
N PHE A 21 1.61 -2.23 12.35
CA PHE A 21 0.87 -2.91 11.30
C PHE A 21 1.63 -4.10 10.70
N LEU A 22 2.95 -4.00 10.55
CA LEU A 22 3.76 -5.12 10.10
C LEU A 22 3.70 -6.34 11.05
N LYS A 23 3.48 -6.14 12.36
CA LYS A 23 3.25 -7.25 13.29
C LYS A 23 1.96 -8.02 12.94
N GLU A 24 0.90 -7.31 12.55
CA GLU A 24 -0.34 -7.94 12.10
C GLU A 24 -0.17 -8.71 10.77
N ALA A 25 0.59 -8.14 9.84
CA ALA A 25 0.92 -8.81 8.59
C ALA A 25 1.71 -10.11 8.83
N ALA A 26 2.73 -10.06 9.70
CA ALA A 26 3.52 -11.22 10.10
C ALA A 26 2.68 -12.30 10.79
N ALA A 27 1.75 -11.92 11.68
CA ALA A 27 0.83 -12.84 12.35
C ALA A 27 -0.09 -13.58 11.35
N GLN A 28 -0.29 -13.03 10.16
CA GLN A 28 -1.09 -13.62 9.08
C GLN A 28 -0.23 -14.23 7.96
N ASN A 29 1.06 -14.47 8.23
CA ASN A 29 2.03 -15.09 7.30
C ASN A 29 2.23 -14.30 6.00
N PHE A 30 2.12 -12.97 6.04
CA PHE A 30 2.58 -12.14 4.94
C PHE A 30 4.10 -12.05 4.95
N ALA A 31 4.73 -12.28 3.81
CA ALA A 31 6.12 -11.91 3.60
C ALA A 31 6.22 -10.37 3.52
N VAL A 32 7.33 -9.82 4.01
CA VAL A 32 7.58 -8.37 3.94
C VAL A 32 8.83 -8.13 3.11
N ARG A 33 8.71 -7.24 2.13
CA ARG A 33 9.80 -6.74 1.31
C ARG A 33 9.98 -5.25 1.59
N ASP A 34 10.96 -4.93 2.39
CA ASP A 34 11.30 -3.55 2.75
C ASP A 34 12.21 -2.94 1.66
N LEU A 35 11.65 -2.08 0.83
CA LEU A 35 12.37 -1.49 -0.30
C LEU A 35 13.55 -0.61 0.13
N ALA A 36 13.43 0.13 1.23
CA ALA A 36 14.52 0.96 1.71
C ALA A 36 15.70 0.12 2.20
N ARG A 37 15.45 -1.02 2.81
CA ARG A 37 16.48 -1.96 3.26
C ARG A 37 17.11 -2.73 2.11
N GLU A 38 16.31 -3.16 1.14
CA GLU A 38 16.77 -3.94 -0.01
C GLU A 38 17.55 -3.09 -1.02
N TYR A 39 17.18 -1.82 -1.12
CA TYR A 39 17.73 -0.87 -2.11
C TYR A 39 18.17 0.43 -1.45
N PRO A 40 19.19 0.41 -0.59
CA PRO A 40 19.64 1.60 0.13
C PRO A 40 20.21 2.69 -0.81
N SER A 41 20.66 2.33 -2.01
CA SER A 41 21.05 3.27 -3.06
C SER A 41 19.88 3.84 -3.85
N GLY A 42 18.68 3.24 -3.72
CA GLY A 42 17.51 3.55 -4.55
C GLY A 42 17.51 2.87 -5.92
N GLU A 43 18.55 2.12 -6.28
CA GLU A 43 18.65 1.40 -7.56
C GLU A 43 17.90 0.06 -7.49
N ILE A 44 16.70 0.04 -8.05
CA ILE A 44 15.82 -1.14 -8.01
C ILE A 44 16.24 -2.19 -9.05
N ASP A 45 16.44 -3.42 -8.61
CA ASP A 45 16.58 -4.59 -9.49
C ASP A 45 15.19 -5.08 -9.92
N GLY A 46 14.70 -4.57 -11.04
CA GLY A 46 13.36 -4.89 -11.53
C GLY A 46 13.19 -6.36 -11.92
N GLU A 47 14.23 -7.06 -12.38
CA GLU A 47 14.15 -8.48 -12.73
C GLU A 47 13.97 -9.33 -11.48
N ARG A 48 14.76 -9.08 -10.45
CA ARG A 48 14.63 -9.73 -9.14
C ARG A 48 13.23 -9.48 -8.55
N GLU A 49 12.73 -8.24 -8.60
CA GLU A 49 11.41 -7.90 -8.07
C GLU A 49 10.28 -8.59 -8.84
N ARG A 50 10.37 -8.68 -10.16
CA ARG A 50 9.40 -9.44 -10.98
C ARG A 50 9.37 -10.92 -10.61
N GLY A 51 10.53 -11.52 -10.33
CA GLY A 51 10.63 -12.89 -9.84
C GLY A 51 9.92 -13.08 -8.50
N ILE A 52 10.12 -12.14 -7.57
CA ILE A 52 9.45 -12.13 -6.26
C ILE A 52 7.93 -11.99 -6.42
N ILE A 53 7.46 -11.06 -7.25
CA ILE A 53 6.03 -10.88 -7.50
C ILE A 53 5.40 -12.16 -8.07
N LYS A 54 6.06 -12.82 -9.03
CA LYS A 54 5.54 -14.07 -9.62
C LYS A 54 5.36 -15.18 -8.58
N ALA A 55 6.13 -15.20 -7.51
CA ALA A 55 6.06 -16.18 -6.44
C ALA A 55 4.91 -15.93 -5.43
N HIS A 56 4.17 -14.81 -5.57
CA HIS A 56 3.13 -14.41 -4.62
C HIS A 56 1.78 -14.19 -5.34
N ASP A 57 0.69 -14.46 -4.64
CA ASP A 57 -0.68 -14.35 -5.18
C ASP A 57 -1.30 -12.96 -4.97
N ALA A 58 -0.89 -12.29 -3.90
CA ALA A 58 -1.40 -10.97 -3.53
C ALA A 58 -0.27 -10.04 -3.10
N LEU A 59 -0.40 -8.77 -3.46
CA LEU A 59 0.50 -7.68 -3.10
C LEU A 59 -0.25 -6.62 -2.30
N VAL A 60 0.35 -6.14 -1.22
CA VAL A 60 -0.08 -4.94 -0.52
C VAL A 60 1.06 -3.93 -0.55
N LEU A 61 0.82 -2.78 -1.16
CA LEU A 61 1.78 -1.68 -1.13
C LEU A 61 1.54 -0.88 0.15
N GLN A 62 2.45 -1.00 1.12
CA GLN A 62 2.35 -0.32 2.41
C GLN A 62 3.32 0.85 2.48
N PHE A 63 2.79 2.06 2.74
CA PHE A 63 3.60 3.27 2.78
C PHE A 63 2.93 4.43 3.55
N PRO A 64 3.72 5.34 4.12
CA PRO A 64 3.21 6.63 4.59
C PRO A 64 2.92 7.56 3.42
N LEU A 65 1.84 8.34 3.51
CA LEU A 65 1.50 9.33 2.50
C LEU A 65 2.51 10.50 2.58
N HIS A 66 3.31 10.66 1.54
CA HIS A 66 4.25 11.75 1.38
C HIS A 66 3.78 12.72 0.30
N ASN A 67 3.54 13.97 0.68
CA ASN A 67 3.07 15.00 -0.26
C ASN A 67 1.89 14.52 -1.12
N PHE A 68 0.90 13.88 -0.48
CA PHE A 68 -0.28 13.29 -1.13
C PHE A 68 0.02 12.16 -2.13
N SER A 69 1.17 11.54 -2.05
CA SER A 69 1.59 10.43 -2.90
C SER A 69 2.40 9.42 -2.10
N SER A 70 3.05 8.48 -2.77
CA SER A 70 3.97 7.53 -2.13
C SER A 70 5.37 8.13 -1.95
N PRO A 71 6.18 7.55 -1.05
CA PRO A 71 7.63 7.79 -1.06
C PRO A 71 8.23 7.49 -2.44
N ALA A 72 9.29 8.23 -2.81
CA ALA A 72 9.92 8.13 -4.12
C ALA A 72 10.38 6.71 -4.49
N ILE A 73 10.88 5.95 -3.50
CA ILE A 73 11.34 4.58 -3.72
C ILE A 73 10.22 3.66 -4.22
N LEU A 74 8.96 3.86 -3.77
CA LEU A 74 7.84 3.05 -4.27
C LEU A 74 7.53 3.39 -5.73
N LYS A 75 7.58 4.66 -6.11
CA LYS A 75 7.37 5.05 -7.51
C LYS A 75 8.49 4.50 -8.40
N SER A 76 9.74 4.58 -7.95
CA SER A 76 10.88 3.98 -8.65
C SER A 76 10.71 2.46 -8.79
N TRP A 77 10.25 1.78 -7.73
CA TRP A 77 9.96 0.34 -7.77
C TRP A 77 8.85 0.02 -8.78
N ILE A 78 7.75 0.77 -8.79
CA ILE A 78 6.66 0.59 -9.76
C ILE A 78 7.19 0.75 -11.19
N ASP A 79 7.91 1.84 -11.48
CA ASP A 79 8.36 2.15 -12.83
C ASP A 79 9.39 1.14 -13.35
N THR A 80 10.28 0.66 -12.47
CA THR A 80 11.32 -0.31 -12.85
C THR A 80 10.79 -1.73 -12.96
N THR A 81 9.79 -2.08 -12.16
CA THR A 81 9.26 -3.45 -12.06
C THR A 81 8.11 -3.70 -13.02
N MET A 82 7.18 -2.72 -13.16
CA MET A 82 5.96 -2.85 -13.96
C MET A 82 6.19 -2.50 -15.43
N THR A 83 6.98 -3.32 -16.11
CA THR A 83 7.41 -3.09 -17.50
C THR A 83 6.50 -3.77 -18.52
N TYR A 84 6.69 -3.38 -19.80
CA TYR A 84 6.07 -4.08 -20.93
C TYR A 84 6.42 -5.57 -20.92
N GLY A 85 5.46 -6.41 -21.23
CA GLY A 85 5.60 -7.87 -21.20
C GLY A 85 5.43 -8.50 -19.80
N PHE A 86 5.66 -7.73 -18.73
CA PHE A 86 5.40 -8.20 -17.37
C PHE A 86 4.06 -7.70 -16.84
N ALA A 87 3.86 -6.39 -16.74
CA ALA A 87 2.66 -5.81 -16.13
C ALA A 87 1.60 -5.42 -17.18
N TYR A 88 2.01 -5.07 -18.37
CA TYR A 88 1.12 -4.65 -19.46
C TYR A 88 1.61 -5.13 -20.82
N GLY A 89 0.73 -5.04 -21.83
CA GLY A 89 0.95 -5.57 -23.17
C GLY A 89 0.18 -6.88 -23.40
N ARG A 90 0.10 -7.32 -24.67
CA ARG A 90 -0.76 -8.45 -25.08
C ARG A 90 -0.45 -9.79 -24.42
N ALA A 91 0.78 -10.00 -24.00
CA ALA A 91 1.26 -11.25 -23.41
C ALA A 91 1.77 -11.04 -21.96
N SER A 92 1.27 -10.03 -21.26
CA SER A 92 1.68 -9.80 -19.87
C SER A 92 1.13 -10.89 -18.95
N GLU A 93 2.01 -11.46 -18.10
CA GLU A 93 1.67 -12.58 -17.21
C GLU A 93 1.90 -12.23 -15.73
N GLY A 94 2.53 -11.10 -15.45
CA GLY A 94 2.95 -10.76 -14.09
C GLY A 94 1.84 -10.23 -13.20
N MET A 95 0.99 -9.36 -13.72
CA MET A 95 -0.02 -8.65 -12.94
C MET A 95 -1.47 -9.09 -13.20
N PRO A 96 -1.88 -9.53 -14.41
CA PRO A 96 -3.26 -9.91 -14.64
C PRO A 96 -3.74 -10.99 -13.65
N GLY A 97 -4.87 -10.72 -13.03
CA GLY A 97 -5.48 -11.63 -12.05
C GLY A 97 -4.87 -11.62 -10.64
N ARG A 98 -3.74 -10.95 -10.43
CA ARG A 98 -3.10 -10.84 -9.11
C ARG A 98 -3.84 -9.83 -8.23
N ALA A 99 -4.11 -10.20 -6.98
CA ALA A 99 -4.74 -9.27 -6.03
C ALA A 99 -3.75 -8.15 -5.65
N VAL A 100 -4.18 -6.90 -5.73
CA VAL A 100 -3.39 -5.73 -5.32
C VAL A 100 -4.22 -4.80 -4.46
N ALA A 101 -3.64 -4.35 -3.35
CA ALA A 101 -4.23 -3.38 -2.44
C ALA A 101 -3.19 -2.37 -1.96
N LEU A 102 -3.65 -1.26 -1.39
CA LEU A 102 -2.77 -0.32 -0.68
C LEU A 102 -3.03 -0.37 0.83
N ALA A 103 -2.00 -0.08 1.59
CA ALA A 103 -2.12 0.23 3.01
C ALA A 103 -1.35 1.52 3.28
N VAL A 104 -2.07 2.59 3.59
CA VAL A 104 -1.47 3.91 3.75
C VAL A 104 -1.65 4.44 5.17
N SER A 105 -0.66 5.15 5.66
CA SER A 105 -0.76 5.99 6.86
C SER A 105 -0.69 7.46 6.46
N ALA A 106 -1.58 8.28 7.01
CA ALA A 106 -1.69 9.69 6.73
C ALA A 106 -1.57 10.51 8.02
N GLY A 107 -0.82 11.61 7.99
CA GLY A 107 -0.45 12.40 9.17
C GLY A 107 -1.63 13.02 9.91
N ILE A 108 -2.63 13.51 9.19
CA ILE A 108 -3.74 14.29 9.77
C ILE A 108 -5.06 13.51 9.88
N LYS A 109 -6.12 14.20 10.36
CA LYS A 109 -7.44 13.59 10.61
C LYS A 109 -8.14 13.14 9.34
N ARG A 110 -8.92 12.08 9.43
CA ARG A 110 -9.78 11.61 8.34
C ARG A 110 -10.67 12.72 7.77
N ALA A 111 -11.23 13.59 8.62
CA ALA A 111 -12.13 14.67 8.22
C ALA A 111 -11.45 15.70 7.29
N ASP A 112 -10.12 15.83 7.35
CA ASP A 112 -9.37 16.74 6.48
C ASP A 112 -9.29 16.21 5.03
N TYR A 113 -9.49 14.90 4.83
CA TYR A 113 -9.58 14.23 3.53
C TYR A 113 -11.04 14.05 3.09
N ALA A 114 -11.75 15.15 2.97
CA ALA A 114 -13.15 15.20 2.52
C ALA A 114 -13.39 16.42 1.63
N PRO A 115 -14.42 16.44 0.77
CA PRO A 115 -14.74 17.61 -0.06
C PRO A 115 -14.94 18.90 0.74
N SER A 116 -15.46 18.81 1.97
CA SER A 116 -15.60 19.91 2.92
C SER A 116 -14.44 20.03 3.90
N GLY A 117 -13.46 19.15 3.83
CA GLY A 117 -12.29 19.13 4.71
C GLY A 117 -11.18 20.06 4.22
N ARG A 118 -10.07 20.07 4.96
CA ARG A 118 -8.92 20.95 4.73
C ARG A 118 -8.34 20.86 3.32
N TYR A 119 -8.32 19.66 2.74
CA TYR A 119 -7.69 19.43 1.44
C TYR A 119 -8.67 19.39 0.27
N HIS A 120 -9.98 19.39 0.52
CA HIS A 120 -11.02 19.31 -0.49
C HIS A 120 -10.98 18.05 -1.39
N PHE A 121 -10.13 17.08 -1.08
CA PHE A 121 -9.98 15.81 -1.77
C PHE A 121 -10.19 14.65 -0.80
N THR A 122 -10.85 13.59 -1.28
CA THR A 122 -10.95 12.34 -0.52
C THR A 122 -9.68 11.49 -0.68
N MET A 123 -9.47 10.54 0.21
CA MET A 123 -8.34 9.61 0.10
C MET A 123 -8.43 8.78 -1.20
N GLU A 124 -9.64 8.40 -1.63
CA GLU A 124 -9.89 7.72 -2.89
C GLU A 124 -9.40 8.54 -4.09
N GLN A 125 -9.65 9.85 -4.09
CA GLN A 125 -9.18 10.73 -5.15
C GLN A 125 -7.66 10.88 -5.15
N ILE A 126 -7.05 10.96 -3.97
CA ILE A 126 -5.59 11.04 -3.81
C ILE A 126 -4.92 9.74 -4.29
N LEU A 127 -5.51 8.59 -4.01
CA LEU A 127 -4.97 7.29 -4.38
C LEU A 127 -5.44 6.80 -5.76
N ALA A 128 -6.28 7.55 -6.46
CA ALA A 128 -6.80 7.19 -7.78
C ALA A 128 -5.70 6.84 -8.82
N PRO A 129 -4.52 7.48 -8.86
CA PRO A 129 -3.45 7.09 -9.78
C PRO A 129 -2.98 5.63 -9.60
N PHE A 130 -3.01 5.11 -8.37
CA PHE A 130 -2.67 3.71 -8.10
C PHE A 130 -3.76 2.76 -8.62
N GLU A 131 -5.03 3.09 -8.39
CA GLU A 131 -6.14 2.30 -8.94
C GLU A 131 -6.11 2.31 -10.46
N LEU A 132 -5.89 3.46 -11.09
CA LEU A 132 -5.74 3.57 -12.55
C LEU A 132 -4.63 2.66 -13.07
N ALA A 133 -3.45 2.69 -12.42
CA ALA A 133 -2.32 1.88 -12.83
C ALA A 133 -2.61 0.37 -12.62
N PHE A 134 -2.93 -0.03 -11.40
CA PHE A 134 -3.01 -1.46 -11.08
C PHE A 134 -4.28 -2.11 -11.62
N ARG A 135 -5.43 -1.46 -11.53
CA ARG A 135 -6.71 -2.03 -11.95
C ARG A 135 -6.89 -1.99 -13.47
N TYR A 136 -6.68 -0.81 -14.07
CA TYR A 136 -7.06 -0.60 -15.47
C TYR A 136 -5.90 -0.79 -16.44
N TYR A 137 -4.68 -0.43 -16.05
CA TYR A 137 -3.53 -0.53 -16.95
C TYR A 137 -2.77 -1.85 -16.82
N PHE A 138 -2.55 -2.34 -15.58
CA PHE A 138 -1.89 -3.62 -15.32
C PHE A 138 -2.86 -4.80 -15.17
N HIS A 139 -4.17 -4.56 -15.24
CA HIS A 139 -5.23 -5.58 -15.15
C HIS A 139 -5.15 -6.46 -13.90
N ALA A 140 -4.64 -5.92 -12.79
CA ALA A 140 -4.65 -6.59 -11.51
C ALA A 140 -6.06 -6.59 -10.90
N HIS A 141 -6.32 -7.54 -10.01
CA HIS A 141 -7.53 -7.55 -9.18
C HIS A 141 -7.37 -6.53 -8.05
N TRP A 142 -7.82 -5.31 -8.29
CA TRP A 142 -7.81 -4.25 -7.30
C TRP A 142 -8.70 -4.58 -6.10
N ARG A 143 -8.13 -4.50 -4.88
CA ARG A 143 -8.80 -4.79 -3.61
C ARG A 143 -9.04 -3.54 -2.77
N GLY A 144 -8.88 -2.36 -3.36
CA GLY A 144 -9.04 -1.11 -2.64
C GLY A 144 -7.83 -0.78 -1.77
N PHE A 145 -8.10 -0.05 -0.70
CA PHE A 145 -7.05 0.36 0.22
C PHE A 145 -7.53 0.38 1.68
N PHE A 146 -6.60 0.23 2.57
CA PHE A 146 -6.72 0.57 3.99
C PHE A 146 -6.02 1.91 4.21
N ALA A 147 -6.62 2.81 5.00
CA ALA A 147 -6.00 4.08 5.36
C ALA A 147 -6.13 4.33 6.88
N PHE A 148 -4.99 4.49 7.54
CA PHE A 148 -4.91 4.96 8.91
C PHE A 148 -4.61 6.46 8.92
N TYR A 149 -5.35 7.20 9.72
CA TYR A 149 -5.24 8.66 9.84
C TYR A 149 -4.71 9.04 11.23
N GLY A 150 -4.02 10.17 11.32
CA GLY A 150 -3.41 10.61 12.58
C GLY A 150 -2.05 9.97 12.84
N ALA A 151 -1.31 9.68 11.76
CA ALA A 151 0.03 9.11 11.82
C ALA A 151 1.13 10.18 12.01
N GLU A 152 0.77 11.41 12.37
CA GLU A 152 1.72 12.49 12.58
C GLU A 152 2.52 12.24 13.87
N GLU A 153 3.84 12.27 13.74
CA GLU A 153 4.78 12.06 14.84
C GLU A 153 5.53 13.35 15.21
N THR A 154 5.29 14.46 14.49
CA THR A 154 5.94 15.75 14.75
C THR A 154 5.47 16.34 16.09
N PRO A 155 6.36 16.65 17.03
CA PRO A 155 5.98 17.29 18.28
C PRO A 155 5.26 18.62 18.08
N GLY A 156 4.18 18.84 18.84
CA GLY A 156 3.43 20.11 18.84
C GLY A 156 2.39 20.24 17.73
N VAL A 157 2.16 19.21 16.91
CA VAL A 157 1.01 19.22 16.00
C VAL A 157 -0.27 18.84 16.76
N ASP A 158 -1.40 19.39 16.32
CA ASP A 158 -2.69 19.27 16.99
C ASP A 158 -3.29 17.85 16.99
N TYR A 159 -2.67 16.90 16.27
CA TYR A 159 -3.29 15.60 16.08
C TYR A 159 -2.29 14.45 16.03
N GLN A 160 -2.26 13.72 17.14
CA GLN A 160 -1.56 12.43 17.24
C GLN A 160 -2.54 11.37 17.67
N SER A 161 -2.45 10.18 17.11
CA SER A 161 -3.24 9.03 17.52
C SER A 161 -2.79 8.51 18.88
N SER A 162 -3.76 8.21 19.75
CA SER A 162 -3.50 7.50 21.01
C SER A 162 -3.08 6.05 20.74
N THR A 163 -2.46 5.42 21.73
CA THR A 163 -2.14 3.99 21.67
C THR A 163 -3.38 3.14 21.39
N GLU A 164 -4.53 3.47 22.00
CA GLU A 164 -5.80 2.77 21.76
C GLU A 164 -6.26 2.89 20.30
N GLN A 165 -6.13 4.08 19.69
CA GLN A 165 -6.46 4.29 18.29
C GLN A 165 -5.53 3.51 17.36
N ILE A 166 -4.24 3.42 17.69
CA ILE A 166 -3.27 2.62 16.94
C ILE A 166 -3.61 1.14 17.01
N GLU A 167 -3.94 0.62 18.21
CA GLU A 167 -4.32 -0.79 18.37
C GLU A 167 -5.63 -1.12 17.65
N LYS A 168 -6.62 -0.22 17.70
CA LYS A 168 -7.84 -0.35 16.90
C LYS A 168 -7.52 -0.37 15.39
N GLY A 169 -6.69 0.56 14.93
CA GLY A 169 -6.23 0.59 13.53
C GLY A 169 -5.49 -0.68 13.12
N ALA A 170 -4.69 -1.26 14.03
CA ALA A 170 -4.01 -2.53 13.78
C ALA A 170 -5.01 -3.69 13.63
N ALA A 171 -6.07 -3.74 14.43
CA ALA A 171 -7.13 -4.74 14.30
C ALA A 171 -7.90 -4.59 12.99
N GLU A 172 -8.24 -3.35 12.59
CA GLU A 172 -8.88 -3.04 11.30
C GLU A 172 -7.97 -3.41 10.11
N TYR A 173 -6.66 -3.15 10.23
CA TYR A 173 -5.68 -3.57 9.22
C TYR A 173 -5.59 -5.10 9.12
N ALA A 174 -5.58 -5.80 10.24
CA ALA A 174 -5.59 -7.26 10.26
C ALA A 174 -6.84 -7.84 9.56
N GLU A 175 -8.00 -7.24 9.77
CA GLU A 175 -9.24 -7.62 9.09
C GLU A 175 -9.15 -7.35 7.58
N PHE A 176 -8.64 -6.18 7.19
CA PHE A 176 -8.39 -5.85 5.79
C PHE A 176 -7.50 -6.89 5.09
N LEU A 177 -6.40 -7.30 5.73
CA LEU A 177 -5.50 -8.31 5.19
C LEU A 177 -6.18 -9.68 5.02
N ARG A 178 -7.01 -10.10 5.98
CA ARG A 178 -7.78 -11.35 5.86
C ARG A 178 -8.73 -11.37 4.67
N ASN A 179 -9.29 -10.20 4.35
CA ASN A 179 -10.27 -10.05 3.27
C ASN A 179 -9.66 -9.92 1.87
N LEU A 180 -8.34 -9.80 1.73
CA LEU A 180 -7.67 -9.70 0.42
C LEU A 180 -7.91 -10.92 -0.47
N GLY A 181 -8.04 -12.10 0.10
CA GLY A 181 -8.29 -13.36 -0.61
C GLY A 181 -9.77 -13.66 -0.87
N ALA A 182 -10.69 -12.95 -0.24
CA ALA A 182 -12.10 -13.14 -0.43
C ALA A 182 -12.50 -12.77 -1.87
N LYS A 183 -13.28 -13.63 -2.55
CA LYS A 183 -13.85 -13.25 -3.86
C LYS A 183 -14.65 -11.97 -3.65
N SER A 184 -14.33 -10.92 -4.40
CA SER A 184 -15.13 -9.71 -4.39
C SER A 184 -16.55 -10.09 -4.77
N GLY A 185 -17.49 -9.96 -3.83
CA GLY A 185 -18.91 -9.91 -4.16
C GLY A 185 -19.09 -8.84 -5.24
N ALA A 186 -19.83 -9.19 -6.28
CA ALA A 186 -20.06 -8.47 -7.52
C ALA A 186 -19.81 -6.97 -7.42
N GLY A 187 -18.77 -6.50 -8.11
CA GLY A 187 -18.50 -5.09 -8.26
C GLY A 187 -19.75 -4.41 -8.84
N LYS A 188 -20.21 -3.36 -8.17
CA LYS A 188 -21.18 -2.45 -8.79
C LYS A 188 -20.56 -2.00 -10.11
N LYS A 189 -21.20 -2.39 -11.22
CA LYS A 189 -20.95 -1.81 -12.54
C LYS A 189 -21.32 -0.33 -12.43
N PHE A 190 -20.36 0.54 -12.65
CA PHE A 190 -20.60 1.92 -13.01
C PHE A 190 -20.65 2.04 -14.51
#